data_a197053023d5d81eb465752fdfd9fdfb
#
_entry.id   a197053023d5d81eb465752fdfd9fdfb
#
_cell.length_a   1.000
_cell.length_b   1.000
_cell.length_c   1.000
_cell.angle_alpha   90.00
_cell.angle_beta   90.00
_cell.angle_gamma   90.00
#
_symmetry.space_group_name_H-M   'P 1'
#
loop_
_entity.id
_entity.type
_entity.pdbx_description
1 polymer ?
#
loop_
_entity_poly.entity_id
_entity_poly.type
_entity_poly.pdbx_seq_one_letter_code
_entity_poly.pdbx_strand_id
1 'polypeptide(L)'
;MFPDSSSSSVGIGETGPSRRRLLAALAGSAAVAALGLPRHAAAQDTAAEAEPSAPAPEVVAEPAPEPVPFSFDVLSDRMQALSKDAYKPVALPGGPLSGLDYDAYRAIRFRPDHSRWADEGGFFRLQAFHPGWLYKEPVEIYELVEGIAEPMHFSAADFEYDGKAAELIPPDFEMPGVAGFRLHAPFNRADTFDEVVVFQGASYFRALGQGNVYGLSARGLAVNTASGKTEEFPRFSAFWLERPAPGATSMTIYAALDSKSLTGAYRFIVTPGATTVMDVTARLFLREDVDQLGIAPLTSMFLLGDNDRGDFDDFRHRVHDSEMLIMNTREGETFVRPLKNPPRLASSYLGAQDPVSFGLIQRNRSFDDYLDAGAHYERRPSLIVEPVGNWGRGTVRLVEIPSDLEANDNIVAFWVPEQRARKGDAMEYDYRLHWGTNPPGAVGTRAHVVRTLVGRGGVAGAAGSPGLRKFVVDFEGGTLGELPADADVTAEVYASTGRMEKPVFSRIPDTKTWRLVVDITADTGALVELKAEITGYGQNLTETWLYQWINE
;
A
#
# COMPACT_ATOMS: atom_id res chain seq x y z
N MET A 1 -53.78 -24.20 1.69
CA MET A 1 -54.02 -24.58 0.29
C MET A 1 -52.81 -24.15 -0.49
N PHE A 2 -51.86 -25.05 -0.66
CA PHE A 2 -50.69 -24.85 -1.56
C PHE A 2 -51.11 -25.16 -3.01
N PRO A 3 -50.40 -24.65 -4.05
CA PRO A 3 -49.53 -25.60 -4.69
C PRO A 3 -48.11 -25.07 -5.02
N ASP A 4 -47.19 -26.06 -5.08
CA ASP A 4 -45.86 -26.08 -5.63
C ASP A 4 -45.75 -25.58 -7.07
N SER A 5 -44.53 -25.03 -7.41
CA SER A 5 -43.90 -25.34 -8.69
C SER A 5 -42.40 -24.96 -8.69
N SER A 6 -41.58 -25.98 -8.61
CA SER A 6 -40.49 -26.41 -9.49
C SER A 6 -39.37 -25.41 -9.88
N SER A 7 -38.22 -25.81 -9.42
CA SER A 7 -36.85 -25.49 -9.75
C SER A 7 -36.50 -25.34 -11.25
N SER A 8 -35.64 -24.38 -11.56
CA SER A 8 -34.68 -24.49 -12.67
C SER A 8 -33.34 -23.91 -12.25
N SER A 9 -32.36 -24.79 -12.11
CA SER A 9 -30.96 -24.50 -11.87
C SER A 9 -30.31 -23.95 -13.13
N VAL A 10 -29.78 -22.74 -13.06
CA VAL A 10 -28.82 -22.23 -14.07
C VAL A 10 -27.45 -22.26 -13.43
N GLY A 11 -26.55 -23.03 -14.04
CA GLY A 11 -25.15 -23.15 -13.63
C GLY A 11 -24.42 -21.81 -13.78
N ILE A 12 -23.78 -21.41 -12.70
CA ILE A 12 -22.90 -20.23 -12.66
C ILE A 12 -21.48 -20.71 -12.95
N GLY A 13 -20.92 -20.19 -14.04
CA GLY A 13 -19.55 -20.45 -14.49
C GLY A 13 -18.52 -20.01 -13.45
N GLU A 14 -17.40 -20.69 -13.48
CA GLU A 14 -16.23 -20.48 -12.63
C GLU A 14 -15.76 -19.02 -12.69
N THR A 15 -15.89 -18.33 -11.57
CA THR A 15 -15.30 -17.00 -11.37
C THR A 15 -13.86 -17.16 -10.91
N GLY A 16 -12.92 -16.47 -11.56
CA GLY A 16 -11.52 -16.35 -11.13
C GLY A 16 -11.40 -15.83 -9.68
N PRO A 17 -10.18 -15.82 -9.10
CA PRO A 17 -9.98 -15.56 -7.69
C PRO A 17 -10.60 -14.23 -7.27
N SER A 18 -11.46 -14.27 -6.26
CA SER A 18 -12.15 -13.08 -5.78
C SER A 18 -11.14 -12.10 -5.15
N ARG A 19 -11.40 -10.81 -5.30
CA ARG A 19 -10.64 -9.69 -4.71
C ARG A 19 -10.33 -9.89 -3.21
N ARG A 20 -11.26 -10.49 -2.44
CA ARG A 20 -11.07 -10.84 -1.04
C ARG A 20 -9.88 -11.78 -0.79
N ARG A 21 -9.60 -12.72 -1.70
CA ARG A 21 -8.48 -13.65 -1.56
C ARG A 21 -7.13 -13.00 -1.88
N LEU A 22 -7.09 -12.05 -2.79
CA LEU A 22 -5.86 -11.30 -3.11
C LEU A 22 -5.48 -10.32 -2.00
N LEU A 23 -6.47 -9.65 -1.40
CA LEU A 23 -6.26 -8.67 -0.33
C LEU A 23 -5.84 -9.33 1.00
N ALA A 24 -6.41 -10.50 1.33
CA ALA A 24 -5.99 -11.28 2.51
C ALA A 24 -4.52 -11.73 2.46
N ALA A 25 -3.94 -11.83 1.27
CA ALA A 25 -2.56 -12.26 1.10
C ALA A 25 -1.50 -11.24 1.53
N LEU A 26 -1.83 -9.95 1.47
CA LEU A 26 -0.88 -8.87 1.74
C LEU A 26 -0.66 -8.61 3.24
N ALA A 27 -1.61 -8.99 4.08
CA ALA A 27 -1.53 -8.79 5.53
C ALA A 27 -0.64 -9.81 6.26
N GLY A 28 -0.33 -10.95 5.65
CA GLY A 28 0.41 -12.05 6.29
C GLY A 28 1.93 -11.88 6.42
N SER A 29 2.53 -10.87 5.78
CA SER A 29 3.99 -10.74 5.69
C SER A 29 4.64 -9.96 6.86
N ALA A 30 3.86 -9.42 7.79
CA ALA A 30 4.35 -8.45 8.78
C ALA A 30 4.78 -9.03 10.14
N ALA A 31 4.70 -10.34 10.37
CA ALA A 31 4.87 -10.88 11.72
C ALA A 31 5.88 -12.02 11.82
N VAL A 32 7.14 -11.84 11.43
CA VAL A 32 8.23 -12.73 11.91
C VAL A 32 9.55 -11.96 12.00
N ALA A 33 9.78 -11.31 13.09
CA ALA A 33 11.13 -10.98 13.55
C ALA A 33 11.14 -11.04 15.08
N ALA A 34 11.29 -12.21 15.66
CA ALA A 34 11.89 -12.37 17.01
C ALA A 34 12.10 -13.84 17.36
N LEU A 35 13.31 -14.09 17.86
CA LEU A 35 13.76 -15.17 18.72
C LEU A 35 14.17 -16.51 18.07
N GLY A 36 15.49 -16.75 18.07
CA GLY A 36 16.10 -18.05 17.96
C GLY A 36 17.59 -18.02 18.29
N LEU A 37 17.95 -18.39 19.51
CA LEU A 37 19.33 -18.61 19.96
C LEU A 37 19.87 -19.93 19.38
N PRO A 38 21.20 -20.04 19.09
CA PRO A 38 21.76 -21.23 18.48
C PRO A 38 22.10 -22.31 19.52
N ARG A 39 21.87 -23.57 19.19
CA ARG A 39 22.45 -24.73 19.85
C ARG A 39 23.45 -25.41 18.91
N HIS A 40 24.69 -25.45 19.31
CA HIS A 40 25.74 -26.27 18.69
C HIS A 40 25.51 -27.76 19.00
N ALA A 41 25.60 -28.59 17.97
CA ALA A 41 25.85 -30.02 18.12
C ALA A 41 26.99 -30.44 17.17
N ALA A 42 28.04 -30.99 17.73
CA ALA A 42 29.20 -31.52 17.01
C ALA A 42 28.88 -32.89 16.43
N ALA A 43 29.26 -33.14 15.18
CA ALA A 43 29.26 -34.46 14.58
C ALA A 43 30.69 -34.83 14.15
N GLN A 44 31.03 -36.08 14.44
CA GLN A 44 32.36 -36.69 14.25
C GLN A 44 32.54 -37.20 12.82
N ASP A 45 33.77 -37.03 12.30
CA ASP A 45 34.28 -37.61 11.05
C ASP A 45 34.34 -39.12 11.06
N THR A 46 33.91 -39.72 9.95
CA THR A 46 34.42 -41.03 9.50
C THR A 46 34.68 -40.97 8.00
N ALA A 47 35.96 -41.05 7.66
CA ALA A 47 36.43 -41.11 6.28
C ALA A 47 36.17 -42.50 5.67
N ALA A 48 35.65 -42.55 4.44
CA ALA A 48 35.67 -43.74 3.59
C ALA A 48 36.40 -43.40 2.28
N GLU A 49 37.37 -44.23 1.92
CA GLU A 49 38.16 -44.14 0.69
C GLU A 49 37.30 -44.37 -0.56
N ALA A 50 37.48 -43.52 -1.58
CA ALA A 50 36.83 -43.64 -2.88
C ALA A 50 37.80 -44.13 -3.95
N GLU A 51 37.35 -45.14 -4.73
CA GLU A 51 38.01 -45.63 -5.94
C GLU A 51 37.93 -44.61 -7.10
N PRO A 52 38.87 -44.62 -8.07
CA PRO A 52 38.90 -43.60 -9.15
C PRO A 52 37.87 -43.87 -10.23
N SER A 53 37.00 -42.93 -10.43
CA SER A 53 35.98 -42.86 -11.50
C SER A 53 36.61 -42.43 -12.83
N ALA A 54 36.11 -43.01 -13.93
CA ALA A 54 36.48 -42.69 -15.30
C ALA A 54 36.13 -41.23 -15.70
N PRO A 55 36.83 -40.60 -16.65
CA PRO A 55 36.59 -39.21 -17.00
C PRO A 55 35.18 -39.02 -17.65
N ALA A 56 34.44 -38.07 -17.10
CA ALA A 56 33.14 -37.65 -17.64
C ALA A 56 33.32 -36.96 -18.99
N PRO A 57 32.31 -37.02 -19.88
CA PRO A 57 32.35 -36.34 -21.18
C PRO A 57 32.42 -34.80 -20.94
N GLU A 58 33.28 -34.16 -21.71
CA GLU A 58 33.48 -32.73 -21.75
C GLU A 58 32.14 -32.04 -22.11
N VAL A 59 31.51 -31.41 -21.13
CA VAL A 59 30.32 -30.56 -21.36
C VAL A 59 30.82 -29.32 -22.07
N VAL A 60 30.54 -29.22 -23.37
CA VAL A 60 30.73 -27.98 -24.12
C VAL A 60 29.85 -26.93 -23.47
N ALA A 61 30.45 -26.00 -22.76
CA ALA A 61 29.74 -24.90 -22.16
C ALA A 61 29.02 -24.11 -23.28
N GLU A 62 27.71 -23.92 -23.17
CA GLU A 62 26.99 -23.00 -24.01
C GLU A 62 27.68 -21.62 -23.94
N PRO A 63 27.85 -20.92 -25.10
CA PRO A 63 28.47 -19.61 -25.07
C PRO A 63 27.67 -18.70 -24.15
N ALA A 64 28.37 -17.98 -23.27
CA ALA A 64 27.76 -17.02 -22.38
C ALA A 64 26.89 -16.05 -23.20
N PRO A 65 25.66 -15.73 -22.76
CA PRO A 65 24.77 -14.82 -23.47
C PRO A 65 25.49 -13.49 -23.70
N GLU A 66 25.34 -12.94 -24.89
CA GLU A 66 25.94 -11.63 -25.23
C GLU A 66 25.42 -10.56 -24.25
N PRO A 67 26.30 -9.65 -23.79
CA PRO A 67 25.91 -8.57 -22.88
C PRO A 67 24.80 -7.72 -23.49
N VAL A 68 23.68 -7.58 -22.78
CA VAL A 68 22.51 -6.81 -23.24
C VAL A 68 22.60 -5.39 -22.68
N PRO A 69 22.89 -4.35 -23.51
CA PRO A 69 22.86 -2.97 -23.06
C PRO A 69 21.48 -2.59 -22.52
N PHE A 70 21.44 -1.89 -21.38
CA PHE A 70 20.21 -1.48 -20.73
C PHE A 70 20.25 0.02 -20.41
N SER A 71 19.11 0.67 -20.61
CA SER A 71 18.80 1.99 -20.06
C SER A 71 17.28 2.09 -19.82
N PHE A 72 16.84 3.13 -19.11
CA PHE A 72 15.41 3.36 -18.93
C PHE A 72 14.69 3.61 -20.26
N ASP A 73 15.36 4.26 -21.22
CA ASP A 73 14.78 4.49 -22.55
C ASP A 73 14.66 3.18 -23.34
N VAL A 74 15.66 2.29 -23.27
CA VAL A 74 15.59 0.93 -23.86
C VAL A 74 14.41 0.15 -23.27
N LEU A 75 14.22 0.20 -21.95
CA LEU A 75 13.06 -0.43 -21.31
C LEU A 75 11.75 0.21 -21.79
N SER A 76 11.70 1.54 -21.86
CA SER A 76 10.54 2.29 -22.34
C SER A 76 10.14 1.89 -23.76
N ASP A 77 11.12 1.86 -24.69
CA ASP A 77 10.90 1.46 -26.08
C ASP A 77 10.41 0.00 -26.17
N ARG A 78 10.99 -0.90 -25.39
CA ARG A 78 10.55 -2.30 -25.27
C ARG A 78 9.10 -2.39 -24.81
N MET A 79 8.70 -1.63 -23.77
CA MET A 79 7.33 -1.66 -23.26
C MET A 79 6.35 -1.01 -24.24
N GLN A 80 6.76 0.04 -24.95
CA GLN A 80 5.97 0.64 -26.02
C GLN A 80 5.78 -0.33 -27.19
N ALA A 81 6.81 -1.07 -27.58
CA ALA A 81 6.67 -2.11 -28.60
C ALA A 81 5.73 -3.22 -28.16
N LEU A 82 5.89 -3.72 -26.90
CA LEU A 82 5.05 -4.77 -26.33
C LEU A 82 3.56 -4.34 -26.21
N SER A 83 3.27 -3.04 -26.05
CA SER A 83 1.90 -2.55 -26.00
C SER A 83 1.12 -2.72 -27.31
N LYS A 84 1.80 -2.98 -28.43
CA LYS A 84 1.18 -3.24 -29.74
C LYS A 84 0.78 -4.71 -29.91
N ASP A 85 1.33 -5.59 -29.09
CA ASP A 85 1.03 -7.01 -29.09
C ASP A 85 -0.12 -7.34 -28.13
N ALA A 86 -0.83 -8.44 -28.40
CA ALA A 86 -1.84 -8.95 -27.50
C ALA A 86 -1.19 -9.44 -26.18
N TYR A 87 -1.85 -9.16 -25.07
CA TYR A 87 -1.40 -9.65 -23.76
C TYR A 87 -1.34 -11.18 -23.72
N LYS A 88 -0.26 -11.70 -23.17
CA LYS A 88 -0.07 -13.14 -22.95
C LYS A 88 -0.04 -13.39 -21.44
N PRO A 89 -1.05 -14.10 -20.89
CA PRO A 89 -1.03 -14.50 -19.48
C PRO A 89 0.21 -15.34 -19.17
N VAL A 90 0.75 -15.15 -17.98
CA VAL A 90 1.89 -15.95 -17.49
C VAL A 90 1.42 -17.37 -17.19
N ALA A 91 2.16 -18.37 -17.68
CA ALA A 91 1.94 -19.74 -17.30
C ALA A 91 2.31 -19.94 -15.82
N LEU A 92 1.34 -20.39 -15.02
CA LEU A 92 1.59 -20.65 -13.60
C LEU A 92 2.39 -21.96 -13.47
N PRO A 93 3.47 -21.95 -12.67
CA PRO A 93 4.24 -23.16 -12.42
C PRO A 93 3.38 -24.18 -11.67
N GLY A 94 3.46 -25.43 -12.12
CA GLY A 94 2.81 -26.58 -11.47
C GLY A 94 3.70 -27.24 -10.40
N GLY A 95 3.39 -28.50 -10.11
CA GLY A 95 4.22 -29.33 -9.23
C GLY A 95 4.16 -28.92 -7.76
N PRO A 96 5.30 -28.98 -7.01
CA PRO A 96 5.34 -28.76 -5.57
C PRO A 96 4.78 -27.42 -5.13
N LEU A 97 4.93 -26.36 -5.93
CA LEU A 97 4.45 -25.01 -5.62
C LEU A 97 2.93 -24.93 -5.48
N SER A 98 2.18 -25.79 -6.18
CA SER A 98 0.73 -25.80 -6.10
C SER A 98 0.19 -26.32 -4.76
N GLY A 99 0.99 -27.09 -4.02
CA GLY A 99 0.67 -27.66 -2.71
C GLY A 99 0.97 -26.75 -1.52
N LEU A 100 1.64 -25.61 -1.73
CA LEU A 100 1.96 -24.67 -0.67
C LEU A 100 0.70 -23.90 -0.24
N ASP A 101 0.24 -24.16 0.99
CA ASP A 101 -0.74 -23.34 1.69
C ASP A 101 -0.03 -22.21 2.46
N TYR A 102 -0.79 -21.41 3.20
CA TYR A 102 -0.25 -20.29 3.98
C TYR A 102 0.83 -20.71 5.00
N ASP A 103 0.57 -21.79 5.75
CA ASP A 103 1.47 -22.23 6.82
C ASP A 103 2.78 -22.81 6.24
N ALA A 104 2.69 -23.58 5.17
CA ALA A 104 3.86 -24.07 4.46
C ALA A 104 4.66 -22.93 3.83
N TYR A 105 4.00 -21.94 3.24
CA TYR A 105 4.67 -20.79 2.64
C TYR A 105 5.42 -19.95 3.67
N ARG A 106 4.86 -19.72 4.85
CA ARG A 106 5.50 -19.01 5.96
C ARG A 106 6.74 -19.70 6.50
N ALA A 107 6.84 -21.02 6.33
CA ALA A 107 7.96 -21.82 6.77
C ALA A 107 9.14 -21.79 5.78
N ILE A 108 9.02 -21.07 4.66
CA ILE A 108 10.10 -20.83 3.70
C ILE A 108 10.77 -19.50 4.02
N ARG A 109 12.08 -19.49 4.22
CA ARG A 109 12.86 -18.30 4.52
C ARG A 109 14.06 -18.18 3.60
N PHE A 110 14.35 -16.98 3.11
CA PHE A 110 15.59 -16.72 2.39
C PHE A 110 16.77 -16.77 3.37
N ARG A 111 17.86 -17.41 2.98
CA ARG A 111 19.08 -17.54 3.78
C ARG A 111 19.82 -16.20 3.82
N PRO A 112 20.01 -15.57 5.01
CA PRO A 112 20.67 -14.27 5.10
C PRO A 112 22.11 -14.26 4.58
N ASP A 113 22.83 -15.38 4.70
CA ASP A 113 24.19 -15.57 4.20
C ASP A 113 24.27 -15.67 2.66
N HIS A 114 23.14 -15.88 1.97
CA HIS A 114 23.01 -15.88 0.52
C HIS A 114 22.54 -14.52 -0.04
N SER A 115 22.39 -13.48 0.79
CA SER A 115 21.97 -12.15 0.33
C SER A 115 22.94 -11.64 -0.72
N ARG A 116 22.41 -11.15 -1.85
CA ARG A 116 23.23 -10.51 -2.89
C ARG A 116 23.86 -9.23 -2.33
N TRP A 117 25.09 -8.91 -2.76
CA TRP A 117 25.91 -7.78 -2.32
C TRP A 117 26.37 -7.81 -0.84
N ALA A 118 26.23 -8.96 -0.16
CA ALA A 118 26.60 -9.07 1.26
C ALA A 118 28.13 -8.94 1.49
N ASP A 119 28.92 -9.47 0.57
CA ASP A 119 30.40 -9.53 0.69
C ASP A 119 31.09 -8.24 0.20
N GLU A 120 30.35 -7.34 -0.46
CA GLU A 120 30.90 -6.14 -1.10
C GLU A 120 31.02 -4.96 -0.12
N GLY A 121 30.61 -5.12 1.15
CA GLY A 121 30.63 -4.04 2.16
C GLY A 121 29.70 -2.86 1.82
N GLY A 122 28.74 -3.09 0.93
CA GLY A 122 27.77 -2.10 0.47
C GLY A 122 26.68 -1.78 1.49
N PHE A 123 25.97 -0.68 1.24
CA PHE A 123 24.84 -0.22 2.06
C PHE A 123 23.58 -1.08 1.85
N PHE A 124 23.44 -1.77 0.72
CA PHE A 124 22.25 -2.55 0.40
C PHE A 124 22.55 -4.05 0.33
N ARG A 125 21.55 -4.84 0.70
CA ARG A 125 21.50 -6.29 0.48
C ARG A 125 20.16 -6.65 -0.14
N LEU A 126 20.17 -7.62 -1.08
CA LEU A 126 18.96 -8.10 -1.72
C LEU A 126 18.68 -9.56 -1.32
N GLN A 127 17.43 -9.84 -1.00
CA GLN A 127 16.89 -11.17 -0.79
C GLN A 127 15.64 -11.37 -1.63
N ALA A 128 15.46 -12.56 -2.19
CA ALA A 128 14.30 -12.88 -3.03
C ALA A 128 13.19 -13.55 -2.22
N PHE A 129 11.96 -13.50 -2.75
CA PHE A 129 10.83 -14.27 -2.25
C PHE A 129 10.62 -15.54 -3.06
N HIS A 130 10.39 -16.64 -2.37
CA HIS A 130 10.05 -17.91 -2.98
C HIS A 130 8.67 -17.84 -3.66
N PRO A 131 8.49 -18.42 -4.87
CA PRO A 131 7.16 -18.52 -5.45
C PRO A 131 6.31 -19.56 -4.72
N GLY A 132 4.98 -19.36 -4.70
CA GLY A 132 4.04 -20.31 -4.12
C GLY A 132 2.84 -19.65 -3.46
N TRP A 133 1.92 -20.42 -2.91
CA TRP A 133 0.68 -19.98 -2.30
C TRP A 133 -0.09 -19.01 -3.21
N LEU A 134 -0.13 -17.72 -2.90
CA LEU A 134 -0.76 -16.67 -3.72
C LEU A 134 0.21 -16.01 -4.71
N TYR A 135 1.51 -16.15 -4.48
CA TYR A 135 2.58 -15.53 -5.29
C TYR A 135 3.12 -16.54 -6.30
N LYS A 136 2.28 -16.94 -7.27
CA LYS A 136 2.59 -18.02 -8.21
C LYS A 136 3.25 -17.54 -9.49
N GLU A 137 3.10 -16.26 -9.82
CA GLU A 137 3.65 -15.69 -11.04
C GLU A 137 5.11 -15.28 -10.80
N PRO A 138 6.08 -15.92 -11.45
CA PRO A 138 7.47 -15.57 -11.29
C PRO A 138 7.79 -14.21 -11.90
N VAL A 139 8.79 -13.54 -11.36
CA VAL A 139 9.40 -12.33 -11.89
C VAL A 139 10.86 -12.58 -12.23
N GLU A 140 11.35 -11.90 -13.26
CA GLU A 140 12.76 -11.90 -13.63
C GLU A 140 13.48 -10.78 -12.89
N ILE A 141 14.69 -11.06 -12.39
CA ILE A 141 15.54 -10.05 -11.73
C ILE A 141 16.89 -10.01 -12.44
N TYR A 142 17.31 -8.81 -12.80
CA TYR A 142 18.59 -8.53 -13.43
C TYR A 142 19.40 -7.57 -12.57
N GLU A 143 20.69 -7.77 -12.52
CA GLU A 143 21.65 -6.80 -12.02
C GLU A 143 22.17 -5.93 -13.17
N LEU A 144 22.34 -4.64 -12.91
CA LEU A 144 22.94 -3.71 -13.86
C LEU A 144 24.35 -3.34 -13.40
N VAL A 145 25.33 -3.66 -14.23
CA VAL A 145 26.73 -3.28 -14.04
C VAL A 145 27.17 -2.49 -15.26
N GLU A 146 27.53 -1.23 -15.07
CA GLU A 146 27.99 -0.34 -16.14
C GLU A 146 27.05 -0.29 -17.37
N GLY A 147 25.73 -0.35 -17.12
CA GLY A 147 24.71 -0.33 -18.16
C GLY A 147 24.49 -1.66 -18.90
N ILE A 148 25.06 -2.74 -18.40
CA ILE A 148 24.85 -4.09 -18.91
C ILE A 148 23.92 -4.85 -17.94
N ALA A 149 22.91 -5.51 -18.49
CA ALA A 149 21.96 -6.33 -17.72
C ALA A 149 22.44 -7.78 -17.66
N GLU A 150 22.64 -8.29 -16.45
CA GLU A 150 23.00 -9.68 -16.17
C GLU A 150 21.88 -10.35 -15.35
N PRO A 151 21.38 -11.54 -15.74
CA PRO A 151 20.35 -12.22 -14.96
C PRO A 151 20.84 -12.59 -13.56
N MET A 152 20.04 -12.27 -12.53
CA MET A 152 20.28 -12.79 -11.17
C MET A 152 19.63 -14.16 -11.04
N HIS A 153 20.43 -15.17 -10.81
CA HIS A 153 19.95 -16.52 -10.60
C HIS A 153 19.69 -16.80 -9.13
N PHE A 154 18.51 -17.34 -8.84
CA PHE A 154 18.11 -17.84 -7.54
C PHE A 154 17.71 -19.31 -7.64
N SER A 155 18.05 -20.10 -6.64
CA SER A 155 17.77 -21.53 -6.58
C SER A 155 17.13 -21.91 -5.24
N ALA A 156 16.65 -23.14 -5.13
CA ALA A 156 16.14 -23.67 -3.87
C ALA A 156 17.20 -23.63 -2.74
N ALA A 157 18.49 -23.66 -3.06
CA ALA A 157 19.58 -23.56 -2.09
C ALA A 157 19.68 -22.17 -1.41
N ASP A 158 19.08 -21.13 -2.00
CA ASP A 158 19.01 -19.78 -1.40
C ASP A 158 17.98 -19.70 -0.27
N PHE A 159 17.21 -20.77 -0.03
CA PHE A 159 16.10 -20.79 0.93
C PHE A 159 16.28 -21.89 1.97
N GLU A 160 15.71 -21.66 3.13
CA GLU A 160 15.49 -22.65 4.18
C GLU A 160 14.03 -23.08 4.15
N TYR A 161 13.79 -24.37 4.29
CA TYR A 161 12.47 -24.98 4.28
C TYR A 161 12.23 -25.70 5.60
N ASP A 162 11.23 -25.26 6.37
CA ASP A 162 10.87 -25.89 7.63
C ASP A 162 9.52 -26.60 7.54
N GLY A 163 9.31 -27.59 8.39
CA GLY A 163 8.03 -28.30 8.56
C GLY A 163 7.45 -28.81 7.25
N LYS A 164 6.21 -28.48 6.97
CA LYS A 164 5.47 -28.92 5.76
C LYS A 164 6.13 -28.46 4.45
N ALA A 165 6.83 -27.33 4.44
CA ALA A 165 7.53 -26.86 3.26
C ALA A 165 8.68 -27.79 2.88
N ALA A 166 9.44 -28.32 3.86
CA ALA A 166 10.51 -29.28 3.63
C ALA A 166 10.00 -30.63 3.10
N GLU A 167 8.75 -31.00 3.40
CA GLU A 167 8.12 -32.21 2.87
C GLU A 167 7.65 -32.04 1.42
N LEU A 168 7.26 -30.82 1.04
CA LEU A 168 6.66 -30.52 -0.27
C LEU A 168 7.72 -30.16 -1.32
N ILE A 169 8.79 -29.47 -0.93
CA ILE A 169 9.83 -28.98 -1.84
C ILE A 169 11.02 -29.95 -1.79
N PRO A 170 11.29 -30.71 -2.87
CA PRO A 170 12.43 -31.60 -2.89
C PRO A 170 13.77 -30.83 -2.96
N PRO A 171 14.88 -31.40 -2.46
CA PRO A 171 16.18 -30.73 -2.43
C PRO A 171 16.72 -30.31 -3.80
N ASP A 172 16.33 -31.01 -4.87
CA ASP A 172 16.70 -30.76 -6.25
C ASP A 172 15.65 -29.96 -7.03
N PHE A 173 14.75 -29.27 -6.34
CA PHE A 173 13.70 -28.47 -6.97
C PHE A 173 14.26 -27.34 -7.82
N GLU A 174 13.97 -27.39 -9.10
CA GLU A 174 14.26 -26.31 -10.05
C GLU A 174 13.20 -25.21 -9.92
N MET A 175 13.61 -24.06 -9.42
CA MET A 175 12.73 -22.92 -9.25
C MET A 175 12.42 -22.26 -10.60
N PRO A 176 11.14 -21.97 -10.90
CA PRO A 176 10.76 -21.30 -12.14
C PRO A 176 11.08 -19.79 -12.16
N GLY A 177 11.73 -19.27 -11.14
CA GLY A 177 12.01 -17.88 -10.85
C GLY A 177 11.67 -17.54 -9.41
N VAL A 178 11.55 -16.26 -9.09
CA VAL A 178 11.22 -15.73 -7.75
C VAL A 178 9.92 -14.93 -7.79
N ALA A 179 9.25 -14.76 -6.63
CA ALA A 179 7.98 -14.04 -6.55
C ALA A 179 8.13 -12.53 -6.28
N GLY A 180 9.35 -12.03 -6.26
CA GLY A 180 9.70 -10.67 -5.91
C GLY A 180 10.96 -10.63 -5.06
N PHE A 181 11.24 -9.46 -4.49
CA PHE A 181 12.44 -9.27 -3.70
C PHE A 181 12.23 -8.21 -2.60
N ARG A 182 13.17 -8.18 -1.67
CA ARG A 182 13.29 -7.16 -0.64
C ARG A 182 14.71 -6.63 -0.55
N LEU A 183 14.81 -5.35 -0.22
CA LEU A 183 16.07 -4.68 0.04
C LEU A 183 16.22 -4.45 1.54
N HIS A 184 17.42 -4.69 2.04
CA HIS A 184 17.84 -4.40 3.40
C HIS A 184 18.92 -3.33 3.39
N ALA A 185 18.91 -2.47 4.43
CA ALA A 185 19.94 -1.46 4.64
C ALA A 185 20.15 -1.22 6.15
N PRO A 186 21.33 -0.75 6.59
CA PRO A 186 21.59 -0.41 7.98
C PRO A 186 21.05 0.97 8.34
N PHE A 187 19.72 1.16 8.28
CA PHE A 187 19.11 2.48 8.45
C PHE A 187 18.50 2.73 9.83
N ASN A 188 18.08 1.70 10.59
CA ASN A 188 17.72 1.85 12.01
C ASN A 188 18.94 1.79 12.92
N ARG A 189 19.86 0.88 12.63
CA ARG A 189 21.11 0.66 13.35
C ARG A 189 22.23 0.37 12.35
N ALA A 190 23.40 0.91 12.60
CA ALA A 190 24.56 0.77 11.71
C ALA A 190 25.08 -0.68 11.57
N ASP A 191 24.79 -1.53 12.55
CA ASP A 191 25.24 -2.92 12.62
C ASP A 191 24.18 -3.96 12.20
N THR A 192 22.98 -3.50 11.80
CA THR A 192 21.84 -4.37 11.48
C THR A 192 21.24 -3.97 10.14
N PHE A 193 21.14 -4.93 9.24
CA PHE A 193 20.48 -4.74 7.96
C PHE A 193 18.99 -5.02 8.10
N ASP A 194 18.22 -3.95 8.23
CA ASP A 194 16.76 -4.01 8.33
C ASP A 194 16.13 -3.97 6.94
N GLU A 195 14.98 -4.60 6.79
CA GLU A 195 14.19 -4.54 5.58
C GLU A 195 13.65 -3.12 5.36
N VAL A 196 13.87 -2.56 4.17
CA VAL A 196 13.50 -1.17 3.81
C VAL A 196 12.39 -1.13 2.78
N VAL A 197 12.49 -1.98 1.76
CA VAL A 197 11.60 -2.01 0.59
C VAL A 197 11.31 -3.44 0.19
N VAL A 198 10.05 -3.68 -0.17
CA VAL A 198 9.55 -4.97 -0.67
C VAL A 198 8.79 -4.74 -1.97
N PHE A 199 9.06 -5.56 -2.98
CA PHE A 199 8.25 -5.72 -4.19
C PHE A 199 7.78 -7.17 -4.26
N GLN A 200 6.47 -7.39 -4.11
CA GLN A 200 5.89 -8.73 -4.15
C GLN A 200 4.39 -8.68 -4.51
N GLY A 201 4.00 -9.52 -5.45
CA GLY A 201 2.59 -9.69 -5.86
C GLY A 201 2.08 -8.58 -6.79
N ALA A 202 1.66 -8.93 -7.99
CA ALA A 202 1.21 -8.00 -9.03
C ALA A 202 2.17 -6.80 -9.16
N SER A 203 1.72 -5.57 -8.88
CA SER A 203 2.59 -4.39 -8.83
C SER A 203 2.65 -3.72 -7.45
N TYR A 204 2.41 -4.49 -6.39
CA TYR A 204 2.48 -3.98 -5.02
C TYR A 204 3.92 -3.82 -4.55
N PHE A 205 4.14 -2.75 -3.79
CA PHE A 205 5.39 -2.53 -3.07
C PHE A 205 5.15 -1.77 -1.77
N ARG A 206 6.07 -1.91 -0.83
CA ARG A 206 6.03 -1.27 0.49
C ARG A 206 7.41 -0.75 0.84
N ALA A 207 7.47 0.35 1.59
CA ALA A 207 8.71 0.84 2.18
C ALA A 207 8.50 1.24 3.64
N LEU A 208 9.60 1.40 4.36
CA LEU A 208 9.63 1.78 5.77
C LEU A 208 10.51 3.00 5.97
N GLY A 209 10.05 3.97 6.79
CA GLY A 209 10.93 4.93 7.44
C GLY A 209 11.54 4.33 8.71
N GLN A 210 12.53 5.02 9.30
CA GLN A 210 13.16 4.57 10.54
C GLN A 210 12.14 4.35 11.66
N GLY A 211 12.24 3.23 12.36
CA GLY A 211 11.37 2.86 13.47
C GLY A 211 9.97 2.38 13.08
N ASN A 212 9.62 2.39 11.81
CA ASN A 212 8.34 1.90 11.35
C ASN A 212 8.28 0.36 11.26
N VAL A 213 7.05 -0.15 11.27
CA VAL A 213 6.70 -1.52 10.89
C VAL A 213 5.77 -1.48 9.67
N TYR A 214 5.65 -2.57 8.91
CA TYR A 214 4.80 -2.58 7.72
C TYR A 214 3.33 -2.30 8.03
N GLY A 215 2.74 -1.46 7.20
CA GLY A 215 1.33 -1.11 7.16
C GLY A 215 0.85 -1.04 5.71
N LEU A 216 0.40 0.15 5.30
CA LEU A 216 -0.09 0.39 3.95
C LEU A 216 0.93 0.05 2.86
N SER A 217 0.43 -0.12 1.65
CA SER A 217 1.22 -0.39 0.44
C SER A 217 0.93 0.61 -0.67
N ALA A 218 1.82 0.69 -1.65
CA ALA A 218 1.59 1.31 -2.95
C ALA A 218 1.47 0.25 -4.04
N ARG A 219 0.93 0.63 -5.18
CA ARG A 219 0.89 -0.18 -6.40
C ARG A 219 1.52 0.60 -7.55
N GLY A 220 2.02 -0.10 -8.57
CA GLY A 220 2.41 0.55 -9.80
C GLY A 220 1.24 1.30 -10.42
N LEU A 221 0.08 0.65 -10.55
CA LEU A 221 -1.09 1.24 -11.21
C LEU A 221 -2.40 0.63 -10.69
N ALA A 222 -3.49 1.40 -10.75
CA ALA A 222 -4.86 0.91 -10.53
C ALA A 222 -5.68 1.03 -11.81
N VAL A 223 -6.31 -0.06 -12.23
CA VAL A 223 -7.12 -0.10 -13.46
C VAL A 223 -8.53 -0.57 -13.11
N ASN A 224 -9.50 0.29 -13.35
CA ASN A 224 -10.93 0.04 -13.10
C ASN A 224 -11.26 -0.35 -11.64
N THR A 225 -10.47 0.09 -10.68
CA THR A 225 -10.67 -0.21 -9.25
C THR A 225 -12.00 0.35 -8.76
N ALA A 226 -12.89 -0.54 -8.30
CA ALA A 226 -14.24 -0.20 -7.81
C ALA A 226 -15.06 0.68 -8.77
N SER A 227 -14.86 0.56 -10.09
CA SER A 227 -15.55 1.32 -11.13
C SER A 227 -16.88 0.72 -11.57
N GLY A 228 -17.26 -0.45 -11.04
CA GLY A 228 -18.38 -1.26 -11.53
C GLY A 228 -17.99 -2.21 -12.68
N LYS A 229 -16.80 -2.08 -13.22
CA LYS A 229 -16.18 -3.02 -14.18
C LYS A 229 -15.24 -3.97 -13.47
N THR A 230 -14.79 -5.01 -14.18
CA THR A 230 -13.77 -5.92 -13.68
C THR A 230 -12.47 -5.14 -13.43
N GLU A 231 -11.98 -5.19 -12.20
CA GLU A 231 -10.68 -4.62 -11.83
C GLU A 231 -9.57 -5.43 -12.49
N GLU A 232 -8.59 -4.73 -13.04
CA GLU A 232 -7.37 -5.31 -13.60
C GLU A 232 -6.19 -5.01 -12.67
N PHE A 233 -5.32 -6.01 -12.51
CA PHE A 233 -4.14 -5.91 -11.67
C PHE A 233 -2.88 -5.99 -12.54
N PRO A 234 -2.36 -4.86 -13.04
CA PRO A 234 -1.08 -4.84 -13.73
C PRO A 234 0.02 -5.41 -12.83
N ARG A 235 0.93 -6.18 -13.41
CA ARG A 235 2.03 -6.82 -12.67
C ARG A 235 3.38 -6.30 -13.10
N PHE A 236 4.31 -6.20 -12.18
CA PHE A 236 5.72 -6.11 -12.53
C PHE A 236 6.20 -7.49 -12.96
N SER A 237 6.68 -7.60 -14.19
CA SER A 237 7.11 -8.86 -14.79
C SER A 237 8.62 -9.08 -14.70
N ALA A 238 9.39 -8.00 -14.68
CA ALA A 238 10.84 -8.03 -14.58
C ALA A 238 11.36 -6.77 -13.88
N PHE A 239 12.51 -6.91 -13.21
CA PHE A 239 13.20 -5.84 -12.53
C PHE A 239 14.68 -5.80 -12.91
N TRP A 240 15.23 -4.60 -13.00
CA TRP A 240 16.66 -4.34 -13.18
C TRP A 240 17.13 -3.45 -12.02
N LEU A 241 18.13 -3.92 -11.28
CA LEU A 241 18.66 -3.21 -10.13
C LEU A 241 20.09 -2.79 -10.41
N GLU A 242 20.39 -1.50 -10.30
CA GLU A 242 21.77 -1.04 -10.39
C GLU A 242 22.59 -1.62 -9.23
N ARG A 243 23.75 -2.23 -9.53
CA ARG A 243 24.67 -2.69 -8.49
C ARG A 243 25.07 -1.49 -7.62
N PRO A 244 24.88 -1.54 -6.28
CA PRO A 244 25.22 -0.41 -5.44
C PRO A 244 26.71 -0.10 -5.48
N ALA A 245 27.07 1.13 -5.83
CA ALA A 245 28.45 1.58 -5.74
C ALA A 245 28.89 1.67 -4.25
N PRO A 246 30.19 1.51 -3.94
CA PRO A 246 30.70 1.72 -2.59
C PRO A 246 30.31 3.09 -2.04
N GLY A 247 29.65 3.12 -0.87
CA GLY A 247 29.18 4.35 -0.23
C GLY A 247 27.86 4.92 -0.77
N ALA A 248 27.22 4.27 -1.75
CA ALA A 248 25.90 4.67 -2.23
C ALA A 248 24.85 4.45 -1.12
N THR A 249 24.05 5.48 -0.83
CA THR A 249 22.94 5.47 0.12
C THR A 249 21.57 5.46 -0.56
N SER A 250 21.53 5.45 -1.88
CA SER A 250 20.32 5.30 -2.71
C SER A 250 20.52 4.18 -3.72
N MET A 251 19.43 3.61 -4.19
CA MET A 251 19.41 2.53 -5.17
C MET A 251 18.41 2.82 -6.27
N THR A 252 18.83 2.59 -7.52
CA THR A 252 17.96 2.67 -8.68
C THR A 252 17.43 1.28 -9.03
N ILE A 253 16.12 1.20 -9.23
CA ILE A 253 15.39 0.01 -9.64
C ILE A 253 14.54 0.37 -10.85
N TYR A 254 14.62 -0.43 -11.90
CA TYR A 254 13.71 -0.33 -13.03
C TYR A 254 12.78 -1.53 -13.03
N ALA A 255 11.54 -1.34 -13.50
CA ALA A 255 10.55 -2.41 -13.57
C ALA A 255 9.73 -2.34 -14.86
N ALA A 256 9.51 -3.51 -15.46
CA ALA A 256 8.57 -3.69 -16.56
C ALA A 256 7.19 -4.04 -15.99
N LEU A 257 6.19 -3.22 -16.31
CA LEU A 257 4.79 -3.48 -15.94
C LEU A 257 4.04 -4.01 -17.15
N ASP A 258 3.28 -5.09 -16.97
CA ASP A 258 2.50 -5.70 -18.04
C ASP A 258 1.11 -6.10 -17.56
N SER A 259 0.11 -5.87 -18.41
CA SER A 259 -1.27 -6.26 -18.18
C SER A 259 -2.09 -6.28 -19.47
N LYS A 260 -3.35 -6.67 -19.37
CA LYS A 260 -4.23 -6.78 -20.54
C LYS A 260 -4.40 -5.44 -21.26
N SER A 261 -4.64 -4.35 -20.51
CA SER A 261 -5.00 -3.05 -21.09
C SER A 261 -3.81 -2.14 -21.36
N LEU A 262 -2.63 -2.44 -20.79
CA LEU A 262 -1.47 -1.56 -20.93
C LEU A 262 -0.15 -2.23 -20.56
N THR A 263 0.95 -1.58 -20.95
CA THR A 263 2.31 -1.85 -20.47
C THR A 263 2.89 -0.61 -19.82
N GLY A 264 3.98 -0.76 -19.07
CA GLY A 264 4.68 0.38 -18.47
C GLY A 264 6.14 0.11 -18.19
N ALA A 265 6.94 1.17 -18.27
CA ALA A 265 8.31 1.21 -17.79
C ALA A 265 8.36 2.10 -16.54
N TYR A 266 8.90 1.55 -15.45
CA TYR A 266 9.05 2.26 -14.18
C TYR A 266 10.52 2.41 -13.83
N ARG A 267 10.85 3.55 -13.23
CA ARG A 267 12.12 3.78 -12.54
C ARG A 267 11.82 4.25 -11.12
N PHE A 268 12.44 3.62 -10.16
CA PHE A 268 12.39 3.98 -8.75
C PHE A 268 13.80 4.32 -8.28
N ILE A 269 13.97 5.46 -7.60
CA ILE A 269 15.20 5.78 -6.87
C ILE A 269 14.85 5.78 -5.39
N VAL A 270 15.35 4.79 -4.66
CA VAL A 270 15.03 4.56 -3.25
C VAL A 270 16.13 5.14 -2.39
N THR A 271 15.75 6.03 -1.47
CA THR A 271 16.65 6.64 -0.48
C THR A 271 16.12 6.36 0.91
N PRO A 272 16.65 5.36 1.64
CA PRO A 272 16.26 5.06 3.02
C PRO A 272 16.59 6.20 3.98
N GLY A 273 15.72 6.41 4.98
CA GLY A 273 15.94 7.44 6.00
C GLY A 273 14.85 7.47 7.08
N ALA A 274 14.85 8.52 7.91
CA ALA A 274 13.76 8.77 8.87
C ALA A 274 12.40 8.78 8.15
N THR A 275 12.36 9.38 6.96
CA THR A 275 11.36 9.18 5.93
C THR A 275 12.10 8.56 4.73
N THR A 276 11.72 7.36 4.34
CA THR A 276 12.23 6.75 3.11
C THR A 276 11.55 7.41 1.91
N VAL A 277 12.37 7.90 0.99
CA VAL A 277 11.92 8.60 -0.21
C VAL A 277 12.11 7.70 -1.42
N MET A 278 11.10 7.64 -2.28
CA MET A 278 11.18 6.97 -3.56
C MET A 278 10.78 7.95 -4.66
N ASP A 279 11.73 8.38 -5.49
CA ASP A 279 11.44 9.10 -6.73
C ASP A 279 10.98 8.09 -7.78
N VAL A 280 9.82 8.31 -8.38
CA VAL A 280 9.20 7.39 -9.33
C VAL A 280 8.95 8.09 -10.65
N THR A 281 9.41 7.49 -11.75
CA THR A 281 8.99 7.81 -13.12
C THR A 281 8.24 6.63 -13.69
N ALA A 282 7.02 6.86 -14.16
CA ALA A 282 6.15 5.86 -14.78
C ALA A 282 5.79 6.26 -16.21
N ARG A 283 6.26 5.48 -17.20
CA ARG A 283 5.87 5.61 -18.62
C ARG A 283 4.89 4.51 -18.97
N LEU A 284 3.69 4.89 -19.38
CA LEU A 284 2.55 3.99 -19.61
C LEU A 284 2.17 3.99 -21.09
N PHE A 285 1.88 2.81 -21.64
CA PHE A 285 1.52 2.62 -23.04
C PHE A 285 0.24 1.77 -23.15
N LEU A 286 -0.82 2.36 -23.69
CA LEU A 286 -2.17 1.78 -23.68
C LEU A 286 -2.40 0.79 -24.84
N ARG A 287 -2.75 -0.47 -24.50
CA ARG A 287 -3.22 -1.49 -25.45
C ARG A 287 -4.68 -1.32 -25.82
N GLU A 288 -5.48 -0.93 -24.84
CA GLU A 288 -6.93 -0.77 -24.95
C GLU A 288 -7.35 0.54 -24.26
N ASP A 289 -8.60 0.94 -24.50
CA ASP A 289 -9.19 2.04 -23.74
C ASP A 289 -9.38 1.64 -22.28
N VAL A 290 -9.00 2.50 -21.35
CA VAL A 290 -9.17 2.32 -19.92
C VAL A 290 -10.15 3.38 -19.40
N ASP A 291 -11.27 2.93 -18.84
CA ASP A 291 -12.29 3.86 -18.35
C ASP A 291 -11.85 4.63 -17.12
N GLN A 292 -11.07 3.97 -16.24
CA GLN A 292 -10.52 4.59 -15.05
C GLN A 292 -9.08 4.12 -14.84
N LEU A 293 -8.17 5.04 -15.11
CA LEU A 293 -6.74 4.89 -14.84
C LEU A 293 -6.43 5.58 -13.52
N GLY A 294 -5.86 4.84 -12.56
CA GLY A 294 -5.46 5.35 -11.25
C GLY A 294 -3.95 5.41 -11.13
N ILE A 295 -3.42 6.62 -10.97
CA ILE A 295 -1.98 6.91 -10.86
C ILE A 295 -1.56 6.95 -9.39
N ALA A 296 -0.36 6.45 -9.07
CA ALA A 296 0.22 6.38 -7.73
C ALA A 296 -0.76 5.81 -6.69
N PRO A 297 -1.31 4.60 -6.88
CA PRO A 297 -2.31 4.05 -5.97
C PRO A 297 -1.69 3.66 -4.64
N LEU A 298 -2.40 3.97 -3.57
CA LEU A 298 -2.13 3.61 -2.19
C LEU A 298 -3.18 2.60 -1.74
N THR A 299 -2.78 1.60 -0.98
CA THR A 299 -3.69 0.58 -0.44
C THR A 299 -3.45 0.43 1.05
N SER A 300 -4.50 0.43 1.84
CA SER A 300 -4.45 0.42 3.30
C SER A 300 -5.61 -0.37 3.90
N MET A 301 -5.59 -0.52 5.22
CA MET A 301 -6.62 -1.18 5.99
C MET A 301 -7.22 -0.22 7.02
N PHE A 302 -8.55 -0.23 7.15
CA PHE A 302 -9.30 0.39 8.24
C PHE A 302 -10.45 -0.54 8.64
N LEU A 303 -10.34 -1.15 9.82
CA LEU A 303 -11.39 -2.02 10.36
C LEU A 303 -12.33 -1.24 11.29
N LEU A 304 -11.76 -0.57 12.31
CA LEU A 304 -12.48 0.26 13.26
C LEU A 304 -11.63 1.41 13.78
N GLY A 305 -12.31 2.48 14.23
CA GLY A 305 -11.69 3.66 14.84
C GLY A 305 -12.72 4.50 15.60
N ASP A 306 -12.30 5.63 16.14
CA ASP A 306 -13.15 6.49 16.97
C ASP A 306 -14.37 7.06 16.21
N ASN A 307 -14.21 7.24 14.90
CA ASN A 307 -15.27 7.78 14.03
C ASN A 307 -16.16 6.68 13.41
N ASP A 308 -15.72 5.42 13.46
CA ASP A 308 -16.45 4.28 12.93
C ASP A 308 -16.04 3.01 13.67
N ARG A 309 -16.79 2.69 14.72
CA ARG A 309 -16.51 1.53 15.55
C ARG A 309 -17.13 0.24 15.01
N GLY A 310 -18.19 0.36 14.22
CA GLY A 310 -18.97 -0.80 13.80
C GLY A 310 -19.55 -1.59 14.98
N ASP A 311 -19.88 -2.85 14.73
CA ASP A 311 -20.38 -3.81 15.74
C ASP A 311 -19.29 -4.81 16.18
N PHE A 312 -18.02 -4.42 16.10
CA PHE A 312 -16.88 -5.27 16.47
C PHE A 312 -16.78 -5.41 17.98
N ASP A 313 -16.77 -6.67 18.46
CA ASP A 313 -16.43 -7.03 19.85
C ASP A 313 -14.91 -7.15 19.97
N ASP A 314 -14.23 -6.00 20.02
CA ASP A 314 -12.77 -5.88 20.08
C ASP A 314 -12.38 -4.98 21.28
N PHE A 315 -11.37 -5.42 22.04
CA PHE A 315 -10.84 -4.63 23.15
C PHE A 315 -10.06 -3.39 22.71
N ARG A 316 -9.53 -3.41 21.47
CA ARG A 316 -8.78 -2.32 20.88
C ARG A 316 -9.73 -1.19 20.47
N HIS A 317 -9.30 0.03 20.63
CA HIS A 317 -10.09 1.20 20.23
C HIS A 317 -9.95 1.53 18.76
N ARG A 318 -8.82 1.18 18.19
CA ARG A 318 -8.47 1.44 16.79
C ARG A 318 -7.74 0.25 16.19
N VAL A 319 -8.11 -0.12 14.98
CA VAL A 319 -7.49 -1.18 14.18
C VAL A 319 -7.43 -0.66 12.74
N HIS A 320 -6.32 -0.04 12.38
CA HIS A 320 -6.13 0.52 11.05
C HIS A 320 -4.66 0.82 10.75
N ASP A 321 -4.27 0.70 9.48
CA ASP A 321 -2.95 1.09 8.97
C ASP A 321 -2.86 2.58 8.70
N SER A 322 -3.97 3.19 8.33
CA SER A 322 -4.11 4.63 8.07
C SER A 322 -5.39 5.14 8.69
N GLU A 323 -5.38 6.39 9.14
CA GLU A 323 -6.48 7.04 9.84
C GLU A 323 -7.29 7.95 8.91
N MET A 324 -6.63 8.61 7.95
CA MET A 324 -7.27 9.57 7.06
C MET A 324 -6.56 9.72 5.71
N LEU A 325 -7.34 10.13 4.70
CA LEU A 325 -6.82 10.70 3.46
C LEU A 325 -6.53 12.18 3.69
N ILE A 326 -5.39 12.66 3.21
CA ILE A 326 -5.04 14.08 3.11
C ILE A 326 -4.81 14.48 1.66
N MET A 327 -5.18 15.70 1.29
CA MET A 327 -4.86 16.31 -0.01
C MET A 327 -4.50 17.77 0.18
N ASN A 328 -3.33 18.19 -0.31
CA ASN A 328 -2.87 19.57 -0.33
C ASN A 328 -3.00 20.14 -1.74
N THR A 329 -3.58 21.33 -1.87
CA THR A 329 -3.78 22.01 -3.16
C THR A 329 -2.80 23.17 -3.35
N ARG A 330 -2.68 23.64 -4.59
CA ARG A 330 -1.84 24.81 -4.92
C ARG A 330 -2.38 26.12 -4.36
N GLU A 331 -3.67 26.18 -4.11
CA GLU A 331 -4.36 27.32 -3.47
C GLU A 331 -4.06 27.40 -1.97
N GLY A 332 -3.31 26.42 -1.44
CA GLY A 332 -2.94 26.35 -0.05
C GLY A 332 -4.03 25.78 0.86
N GLU A 333 -5.02 25.11 0.30
CA GLU A 333 -6.00 24.34 1.05
C GLU A 333 -5.48 22.96 1.38
N THR A 334 -5.82 22.48 2.56
CA THR A 334 -5.56 21.11 3.00
C THR A 334 -6.90 20.45 3.33
N PHE A 335 -7.27 19.45 2.58
CA PHE A 335 -8.45 18.61 2.84
C PHE A 335 -8.03 17.38 3.62
N VAL A 336 -8.79 17.05 4.67
CA VAL A 336 -8.64 15.82 5.44
C VAL A 336 -9.97 15.06 5.47
N ARG A 337 -9.89 13.78 5.20
CA ARG A 337 -11.04 12.88 5.12
C ARG A 337 -10.77 11.65 5.98
N PRO A 338 -11.28 11.56 7.24
CA PRO A 338 -11.17 10.37 8.07
C PRO A 338 -11.67 9.15 7.35
N LEU A 339 -10.92 8.05 7.41
CA LEU A 339 -11.29 6.78 6.81
C LEU A 339 -12.37 6.09 7.65
N LYS A 340 -13.07 5.17 7.02
CA LYS A 340 -14.09 4.34 7.68
C LYS A 340 -14.22 2.97 7.02
N ASN A 341 -14.90 2.08 7.70
CA ASN A 341 -15.31 0.78 7.20
C ASN A 341 -16.84 0.83 6.91
N PRO A 342 -17.23 1.28 5.72
CA PRO A 342 -18.64 1.58 5.45
C PRO A 342 -19.47 0.31 5.31
N PRO A 343 -20.79 0.37 5.56
CA PRO A 343 -21.68 -0.78 5.41
C PRO A 343 -21.82 -1.28 3.97
N ARG A 344 -21.51 -0.42 2.99
CA ARG A 344 -21.48 -0.73 1.56
C ARG A 344 -20.32 -0.02 0.89
N LEU A 345 -19.91 -0.50 -0.31
CA LEU A 345 -18.86 0.15 -1.10
C LEU A 345 -19.12 1.65 -1.21
N ALA A 346 -18.16 2.44 -0.76
CA ALA A 346 -18.19 3.89 -0.80
C ALA A 346 -17.02 4.47 -1.59
N SER A 347 -17.22 5.65 -2.16
CA SER A 347 -16.15 6.41 -2.82
C SER A 347 -16.32 7.89 -2.56
N SER A 348 -15.21 8.57 -2.31
CA SER A 348 -15.11 10.03 -2.27
C SER A 348 -14.21 10.53 -3.38
N TYR A 349 -14.51 11.71 -3.93
CA TYR A 349 -13.77 12.31 -5.06
C TYR A 349 -13.37 13.74 -4.69
N LEU A 350 -12.08 14.00 -4.57
CA LEU A 350 -11.51 15.31 -4.27
C LEU A 350 -10.89 15.86 -5.55
N GLY A 351 -11.60 16.80 -6.21
CA GLY A 351 -11.14 17.44 -7.45
C GLY A 351 -10.00 18.41 -7.19
N ALA A 352 -9.01 18.41 -8.07
CA ALA A 352 -7.90 19.36 -8.03
C ALA A 352 -7.33 19.64 -9.43
N GLN A 353 -6.64 20.78 -9.54
CA GLN A 353 -5.75 21.10 -10.64
C GLN A 353 -4.32 21.00 -10.11
N ASP A 354 -3.52 20.07 -10.66
CA ASP A 354 -2.14 19.88 -10.25
C ASP A 354 -1.97 19.81 -8.72
N PRO A 355 -2.43 18.75 -8.04
CA PRO A 355 -2.35 18.66 -6.59
C PRO A 355 -0.90 18.75 -6.11
N VAL A 356 -0.68 19.43 -4.98
CA VAL A 356 0.66 19.53 -4.38
C VAL A 356 1.07 18.19 -3.79
N SER A 357 0.13 17.56 -3.08
CA SER A 357 0.33 16.20 -2.57
C SER A 357 -1.00 15.58 -2.15
N PHE A 358 -1.03 14.25 -2.05
CA PHE A 358 -2.10 13.51 -1.40
C PHE A 358 -1.53 12.25 -0.73
N GLY A 359 -2.26 11.69 0.23
CA GLY A 359 -1.75 10.49 0.88
C GLY A 359 -2.67 9.91 1.93
N LEU A 360 -2.29 8.75 2.41
CA LEU A 360 -2.93 8.07 3.53
C LEU A 360 -2.03 8.21 4.75
N ILE A 361 -2.55 8.84 5.80
CA ILE A 361 -1.76 9.21 6.97
C ILE A 361 -2.35 8.65 8.26
N GLN A 362 -1.48 8.54 9.26
CA GLN A 362 -1.83 8.21 10.62
C GLN A 362 -1.22 9.24 11.56
N ARG A 363 -2.03 9.91 12.37
CA ARG A 363 -1.61 10.97 13.30
C ARG A 363 -1.48 10.44 14.72
N ASN A 364 -2.34 9.49 15.11
CA ASN A 364 -2.26 8.87 16.42
C ASN A 364 -1.07 7.91 16.49
N ARG A 365 -0.16 8.14 17.46
CA ARG A 365 1.12 7.45 17.56
C ARG A 365 1.41 6.90 18.95
N SER A 366 0.41 6.89 19.84
CA SER A 366 0.54 6.28 21.16
C SER A 366 0.13 4.81 21.11
N PHE A 367 0.87 3.95 21.80
CA PHE A 367 0.47 2.56 22.00
C PHE A 367 -0.91 2.45 22.63
N ASP A 368 -1.24 3.36 23.58
CA ASP A 368 -2.52 3.36 24.29
C ASP A 368 -3.73 3.62 23.38
N ASP A 369 -3.51 4.19 22.19
CA ASP A 369 -4.55 4.38 21.19
C ASP A 369 -4.97 3.07 20.51
N TYR A 370 -4.08 2.08 20.44
CA TYR A 370 -4.26 0.83 19.69
C TYR A 370 -4.28 -0.42 20.58
N LEU A 371 -3.47 -0.46 21.62
CA LEU A 371 -3.33 -1.56 22.59
C LEU A 371 -2.89 -2.90 21.95
N ASP A 372 -2.26 -2.87 20.79
CA ASP A 372 -1.84 -4.06 20.06
C ASP A 372 -0.33 -4.23 20.03
N ALA A 373 0.20 -5.06 20.95
CA ALA A 373 1.62 -5.36 21.05
C ALA A 373 2.16 -6.30 19.95
N GLY A 374 1.27 -6.87 19.13
CA GLY A 374 1.66 -7.72 18.00
C GLY A 374 1.71 -6.95 16.68
N ALA A 375 0.69 -6.18 16.38
CA ALA A 375 0.56 -5.44 15.11
C ALA A 375 1.26 -4.09 15.12
N HIS A 376 1.46 -3.47 16.30
CA HIS A 376 2.12 -2.17 16.46
C HIS A 376 1.60 -1.09 15.50
N TYR A 377 0.27 -0.90 15.46
CA TYR A 377 -0.37 0.08 14.57
C TYR A 377 0.16 1.50 14.73
N GLU A 378 0.56 1.90 15.95
CA GLU A 378 1.16 3.20 16.25
C GLU A 378 2.47 3.47 15.48
N ARG A 379 3.13 2.39 15.01
CA ARG A 379 4.41 2.45 14.30
C ARG A 379 4.28 2.28 12.78
N ARG A 380 3.08 2.06 12.26
CA ARG A 380 2.87 1.94 10.81
C ARG A 380 3.05 3.28 10.11
N PRO A 381 3.72 3.35 8.93
CA PRO A 381 4.03 4.62 8.30
C PRO A 381 2.79 5.31 7.75
N SER A 382 2.88 6.62 7.62
CA SER A 382 2.10 7.39 6.66
C SER A 382 2.77 7.36 5.29
N LEU A 383 2.00 7.53 4.22
CA LEU A 383 2.52 7.62 2.85
C LEU A 383 1.92 8.83 2.16
N ILE A 384 2.79 9.72 1.68
CA ILE A 384 2.44 10.89 0.89
C ILE A 384 2.97 10.71 -0.54
N VAL A 385 2.10 10.96 -1.51
CA VAL A 385 2.44 11.13 -2.93
C VAL A 385 2.62 12.62 -3.19
N GLU A 386 3.78 13.01 -3.68
CA GLU A 386 4.11 14.35 -4.15
C GLU A 386 4.26 14.29 -5.68
N PRO A 387 3.28 14.78 -6.46
CA PRO A 387 3.42 14.93 -7.90
C PRO A 387 4.62 15.80 -8.28
N VAL A 388 5.36 15.40 -9.30
CA VAL A 388 6.44 16.18 -9.88
C VAL A 388 5.99 16.67 -11.26
N GLY A 389 6.13 17.96 -11.53
CA GLY A 389 5.62 18.56 -12.77
C GLY A 389 4.11 18.85 -12.70
N ASN A 390 3.47 18.80 -13.86
CA ASN A 390 2.04 19.11 -14.01
C ASN A 390 1.25 17.84 -14.29
N TRP A 391 0.35 17.47 -13.39
CA TRP A 391 -0.56 16.32 -13.55
C TRP A 391 -1.90 16.70 -14.18
N GLY A 392 -2.15 18.02 -14.38
CA GLY A 392 -3.38 18.54 -14.96
C GLY A 392 -4.57 18.49 -14.02
N ARG A 393 -5.78 18.54 -14.62
CA ARG A 393 -7.04 18.37 -13.86
C ARG A 393 -7.34 16.91 -13.63
N GLY A 394 -7.92 16.63 -12.47
CA GLY A 394 -8.33 15.29 -12.10
C GLY A 394 -8.93 15.23 -10.71
N THR A 395 -8.97 14.04 -10.16
CA THR A 395 -9.51 13.80 -8.82
C THR A 395 -8.63 12.81 -8.05
N VAL A 396 -8.39 13.08 -6.78
CA VAL A 396 -8.00 12.03 -5.83
C VAL A 396 -9.25 11.25 -5.48
N ARG A 397 -9.29 9.97 -5.84
CA ARG A 397 -10.37 9.07 -5.49
C ARG A 397 -9.99 8.25 -4.27
N LEU A 398 -10.85 8.26 -3.24
CA LEU A 398 -10.84 7.34 -2.11
C LEU A 398 -11.91 6.28 -2.33
N VAL A 399 -11.52 5.02 -2.17
CA VAL A 399 -12.43 3.86 -2.18
C VAL A 399 -12.37 3.19 -0.83
N GLU A 400 -13.53 3.00 -0.20
CA GLU A 400 -13.71 2.32 1.07
C GLU A 400 -14.62 1.10 0.86
N ILE A 401 -14.11 -0.09 1.18
CA ILE A 401 -14.78 -1.38 0.93
C ILE A 401 -15.18 -1.98 2.27
N PRO A 402 -16.42 -2.45 2.45
CA PRO A 402 -16.81 -3.16 3.65
C PRO A 402 -15.87 -4.33 3.98
N SER A 403 -15.44 -4.44 5.23
CA SER A 403 -14.61 -5.54 5.70
C SER A 403 -14.99 -5.97 7.10
N ASP A 404 -14.95 -7.28 7.33
CA ASP A 404 -15.13 -7.95 8.61
C ASP A 404 -13.82 -8.54 9.14
N LEU A 405 -12.72 -8.38 8.40
CA LEU A 405 -11.41 -8.95 8.73
C LEU A 405 -10.31 -7.89 8.67
N GLU A 406 -9.49 -7.86 9.69
CA GLU A 406 -8.27 -7.05 9.81
C GLU A 406 -7.24 -7.31 8.71
N ALA A 407 -7.22 -8.54 8.19
CA ALA A 407 -6.31 -8.97 7.14
C ALA A 407 -6.66 -8.41 5.74
N ASN A 408 -7.80 -7.74 5.58
CA ASN A 408 -8.24 -7.22 4.28
C ASN A 408 -7.83 -5.76 4.11
N ASP A 409 -6.96 -5.48 3.13
CA ASP A 409 -6.76 -4.12 2.63
C ASP A 409 -8.06 -3.61 2.01
N ASN A 410 -8.81 -2.78 2.72
CA ASN A 410 -10.14 -2.30 2.31
C ASN A 410 -10.20 -0.83 1.91
N ILE A 411 -9.07 -0.15 1.93
CA ILE A 411 -8.91 1.26 1.56
C ILE A 411 -8.02 1.37 0.33
N VAL A 412 -8.45 2.14 -0.68
CA VAL A 412 -7.60 2.47 -1.84
C VAL A 412 -7.74 3.95 -2.15
N ALA A 413 -6.62 4.64 -2.34
CA ALA A 413 -6.58 6.04 -2.77
C ALA A 413 -5.65 6.20 -3.98
N PHE A 414 -6.06 6.98 -4.99
CA PHE A 414 -5.28 7.19 -6.21
C PHE A 414 -5.74 8.45 -6.97
N TRP A 415 -4.85 8.98 -7.80
CA TRP A 415 -5.18 10.06 -8.71
C TRP A 415 -5.83 9.52 -9.98
N VAL A 416 -6.95 10.12 -10.39
CA VAL A 416 -7.63 9.85 -11.65
C VAL A 416 -7.53 11.10 -12.53
N PRO A 417 -6.73 11.07 -13.61
CA PRO A 417 -6.67 12.18 -14.56
C PRO A 417 -8.04 12.44 -15.21
N GLU A 418 -8.36 13.71 -15.49
CA GLU A 418 -9.55 14.06 -16.28
C GLU A 418 -9.44 13.57 -17.73
N GLN A 419 -8.20 13.52 -18.25
CA GLN A 419 -7.92 12.97 -19.56
C GLN A 419 -8.17 11.45 -19.57
N ARG A 420 -9.01 11.00 -20.49
CA ARG A 420 -9.26 9.56 -20.66
C ARG A 420 -8.05 8.87 -21.29
N ALA A 421 -7.73 7.70 -20.77
CA ALA A 421 -6.70 6.84 -21.30
C ALA A 421 -7.26 6.01 -22.48
N ARG A 422 -6.74 6.24 -23.69
CA ARG A 422 -7.20 5.59 -24.92
C ARG A 422 -6.13 4.68 -25.49
N LYS A 423 -6.56 3.69 -26.22
CA LYS A 423 -5.66 2.83 -26.98
C LYS A 423 -4.67 3.63 -27.82
N GLY A 424 -3.38 3.29 -27.66
CA GLY A 424 -2.29 3.95 -28.38
C GLY A 424 -1.72 5.19 -27.69
N ASP A 425 -2.35 5.65 -26.59
CA ASP A 425 -1.80 6.75 -25.81
C ASP A 425 -0.50 6.30 -25.11
N ALA A 426 0.43 7.27 -24.99
CA ALA A 426 1.61 7.20 -24.16
C ALA A 426 1.53 8.32 -23.11
N MET A 427 1.75 7.98 -21.87
CA MET A 427 1.65 8.90 -20.73
C MET A 427 2.89 8.75 -19.84
N GLU A 428 3.35 9.87 -19.27
CA GLU A 428 4.43 9.87 -18.27
C GLU A 428 3.98 10.60 -17.02
N TYR A 429 4.26 10.00 -15.87
CA TYR A 429 4.00 10.58 -14.55
C TYR A 429 5.25 10.46 -13.70
N ASP A 430 5.73 11.61 -13.23
CA ASP A 430 6.77 11.70 -12.23
C ASP A 430 6.15 12.04 -10.88
N TYR A 431 6.61 11.36 -9.83
CA TYR A 431 6.16 11.62 -8.47
C TYR A 431 7.16 11.10 -7.44
N ARG A 432 7.02 11.61 -6.23
CA ARG A 432 7.80 11.16 -5.08
C ARG A 432 6.88 10.54 -4.05
N LEU A 433 7.29 9.43 -3.49
CA LEU A 433 6.64 8.75 -2.37
C LEU A 433 7.46 8.99 -1.11
N HIS A 434 6.79 9.46 -0.06
CA HIS A 434 7.40 9.71 1.25
C HIS A 434 6.80 8.75 2.27
N TRP A 435 7.60 7.76 2.72
CA TRP A 435 7.20 6.74 3.69
C TRP A 435 7.81 7.05 5.06
N GLY A 436 6.99 7.31 6.07
CA GLY A 436 7.52 7.59 7.40
C GLY A 436 6.44 7.90 8.43
N THR A 437 6.87 8.13 9.66
CA THR A 437 5.95 8.49 10.74
C THR A 437 5.30 9.84 10.48
N ASN A 438 6.09 10.84 10.08
CA ASN A 438 5.64 12.21 9.79
C ASN A 438 6.25 12.72 8.47
N PRO A 439 5.84 12.17 7.32
CA PRO A 439 6.38 12.60 6.04
C PRO A 439 5.97 14.04 5.70
N PRO A 440 6.74 14.75 4.83
CA PRO A 440 6.35 16.05 4.32
C PRO A 440 4.94 16.04 3.74
N GLY A 441 4.15 17.09 4.01
CA GLY A 441 2.77 17.21 3.55
C GLY A 441 1.72 16.52 4.44
N ALA A 442 2.11 15.74 5.45
CA ALA A 442 1.17 15.11 6.39
C ALA A 442 0.54 16.09 7.39
N VAL A 443 1.23 17.18 7.68
CA VAL A 443 0.75 18.27 8.55
C VAL A 443 1.12 19.61 7.92
N GLY A 444 0.11 20.49 7.77
CA GLY A 444 0.29 21.86 7.29
C GLY A 444 0.63 22.85 8.40
N THR A 445 0.60 24.14 8.06
CA THR A 445 0.83 25.26 8.99
C THR A 445 -0.43 25.70 9.74
N ARG A 446 -1.62 25.31 9.27
CA ARG A 446 -2.91 25.58 9.90
C ARG A 446 -3.17 24.59 11.03
N ALA A 447 -4.17 24.90 11.86
CA ALA A 447 -4.63 23.91 12.83
C ALA A 447 -5.13 22.64 12.12
N HIS A 448 -4.71 21.51 12.62
CA HIS A 448 -4.99 20.22 12.03
C HIS A 448 -6.01 19.42 12.83
N VAL A 449 -6.76 18.56 12.14
CA VAL A 449 -7.71 17.65 12.78
C VAL A 449 -6.93 16.55 13.50
N VAL A 450 -7.02 16.52 14.83
CA VAL A 450 -6.38 15.50 15.67
C VAL A 450 -7.31 14.34 15.98
N ARG A 451 -8.65 14.56 15.89
CA ARG A 451 -9.64 13.53 16.22
C ARG A 451 -10.97 13.82 15.53
N THR A 452 -11.61 12.74 15.10
CA THR A 452 -13.01 12.73 14.69
C THR A 452 -13.73 11.64 15.47
N LEU A 453 -14.78 12.01 16.23
CA LEU A 453 -15.62 11.08 16.99
C LEU A 453 -17.02 11.09 16.41
N VAL A 454 -17.65 9.94 16.31
CA VAL A 454 -19.02 9.82 15.79
C VAL A 454 -19.86 8.95 16.71
N GLY A 455 -21.06 9.41 17.05
CA GLY A 455 -21.95 8.69 17.94
C GLY A 455 -23.40 9.13 17.83
N ARG A 456 -24.24 8.63 18.74
CA ARG A 456 -25.63 9.10 18.85
C ARG A 456 -25.65 10.56 19.30
N GLY A 457 -26.48 11.36 18.65
CA GLY A 457 -26.72 12.75 19.00
C GLY A 457 -27.62 12.91 20.22
N GLY A 458 -27.75 14.17 20.66
CA GLY A 458 -28.59 14.57 21.80
C GLY A 458 -27.79 15.01 23.02
N VAL A 459 -28.52 15.34 24.09
CA VAL A 459 -27.98 15.87 25.36
C VAL A 459 -28.23 14.85 26.47
N ALA A 460 -27.26 14.67 27.35
CA ALA A 460 -27.40 13.78 28.51
C ALA A 460 -28.60 14.18 29.37
N GLY A 461 -29.45 13.22 29.72
CA GLY A 461 -30.65 13.44 30.53
C GLY A 461 -31.90 13.84 29.73
N ALA A 462 -31.82 14.07 28.43
CA ALA A 462 -32.97 14.25 27.53
C ALA A 462 -33.28 12.93 26.79
N ALA A 463 -34.58 12.70 26.47
CA ALA A 463 -34.91 11.61 25.56
C ALA A 463 -34.21 11.85 24.22
N GLY A 464 -33.38 10.90 23.78
CA GLY A 464 -32.64 11.04 22.54
C GLY A 464 -33.58 11.16 21.33
N SER A 465 -33.28 12.03 20.39
CA SER A 465 -33.99 12.08 19.13
C SER A 465 -33.58 10.89 18.26
N PRO A 466 -34.49 10.01 17.85
CA PRO A 466 -34.17 8.91 16.95
C PRO A 466 -33.52 9.44 15.66
N GLY A 467 -32.48 8.81 15.19
CA GLY A 467 -31.78 9.18 13.95
C GLY A 467 -30.85 10.40 14.04
N LEU A 468 -30.73 11.03 15.24
CA LEU A 468 -29.77 12.12 15.42
C LEU A 468 -28.35 11.55 15.56
N ARG A 469 -27.44 11.97 14.66
CA ARG A 469 -26.03 11.62 14.65
C ARG A 469 -25.19 12.81 15.08
N LYS A 470 -24.23 12.56 15.96
CA LYS A 470 -23.30 13.58 16.48
C LYS A 470 -21.92 13.34 15.90
N PHE A 471 -21.33 14.41 15.36
CA PHE A 471 -19.94 14.47 14.94
C PHE A 471 -19.19 15.43 15.85
N VAL A 472 -18.03 15.00 16.33
CA VAL A 472 -17.14 15.83 17.14
C VAL A 472 -15.79 15.86 16.45
N VAL A 473 -15.31 17.05 16.13
CA VAL A 473 -14.02 17.26 15.45
C VAL A 473 -13.14 18.14 16.32
N ASP A 474 -11.97 17.62 16.67
CA ASP A 474 -10.98 18.33 17.46
C ASP A 474 -9.86 18.86 16.56
N PHE A 475 -9.53 20.15 16.74
CA PHE A 475 -8.48 20.84 16.02
C PHE A 475 -7.40 21.32 16.96
N GLU A 476 -6.13 21.18 16.56
CA GLU A 476 -4.96 21.65 17.32
C GLU A 476 -3.91 22.32 16.42
N GLY A 477 -3.08 23.16 17.04
CA GLY A 477 -1.95 23.80 16.38
C GLY A 477 -2.33 25.03 15.56
N GLY A 478 -1.42 25.44 14.69
CA GLY A 478 -1.55 26.66 13.90
C GLY A 478 -1.84 27.89 14.73
N THR A 479 -2.33 28.94 14.09
CA THR A 479 -2.77 30.17 14.77
C THR A 479 -3.93 29.90 15.72
N LEU A 480 -4.85 29.01 15.37
CA LEU A 480 -6.03 28.69 16.19
C LEU A 480 -5.66 28.21 17.60
N GLY A 481 -4.61 27.37 17.73
CA GLY A 481 -4.16 26.84 19.02
C GLY A 481 -3.62 27.90 19.98
N GLU A 482 -3.19 29.05 19.46
CA GLU A 482 -2.66 30.17 20.27
C GLU A 482 -3.72 31.24 20.61
N LEU A 483 -4.92 31.17 20.01
CA LEU A 483 -5.98 32.11 20.26
C LEU A 483 -6.61 31.92 21.66
N PRO A 484 -7.08 33.00 22.32
CA PRO A 484 -7.84 32.92 23.57
C PRO A 484 -9.19 32.24 23.34
N ALA A 485 -9.80 31.67 24.39
CA ALA A 485 -11.05 30.91 24.28
C ALA A 485 -12.26 31.72 23.80
N ASP A 486 -12.19 33.06 23.97
CA ASP A 486 -13.21 34.04 23.54
C ASP A 486 -12.89 34.69 22.19
N ALA A 487 -11.92 34.16 21.43
CA ALA A 487 -11.56 34.67 20.11
C ALA A 487 -12.77 34.65 19.14
N ASP A 488 -12.86 35.70 18.32
CA ASP A 488 -13.92 35.81 17.29
C ASP A 488 -13.60 34.92 16.08
N VAL A 489 -13.99 33.66 16.20
CA VAL A 489 -13.83 32.63 15.17
C VAL A 489 -15.16 31.96 14.87
N THR A 490 -15.36 31.58 13.63
CA THR A 490 -16.61 30.98 13.14
C THR A 490 -16.37 29.60 12.55
N ALA A 491 -17.19 28.63 12.93
CA ALA A 491 -17.23 27.33 12.29
C ALA A 491 -18.18 27.40 11.07
N GLU A 492 -17.62 27.20 9.89
CA GLU A 492 -18.37 27.05 8.66
C GLU A 492 -18.61 25.58 8.41
N VAL A 493 -19.88 25.15 8.52
CA VAL A 493 -20.26 23.74 8.41
C VAL A 493 -21.31 23.58 7.31
N TYR A 494 -21.10 22.61 6.43
CA TYR A 494 -22.00 22.27 5.34
C TYR A 494 -22.40 20.80 5.41
N ALA A 495 -23.64 20.49 5.05
CA ALA A 495 -24.17 19.15 4.84
C ALA A 495 -24.91 19.12 3.50
N SER A 496 -24.63 18.09 2.66
CA SER A 496 -25.26 17.95 1.34
C SER A 496 -26.76 17.68 1.41
N THR A 497 -27.22 17.06 2.49
CA THR A 497 -28.63 16.75 2.78
C THR A 497 -28.82 16.54 4.28
N GLY A 498 -30.08 16.40 4.72
CA GLY A 498 -30.44 16.27 6.13
C GLY A 498 -30.71 17.61 6.81
N ARG A 499 -31.01 17.56 8.10
CA ARG A 499 -31.24 18.72 8.94
C ARG A 499 -30.18 18.80 10.02
N MET A 500 -29.31 19.77 9.93
CA MET A 500 -28.26 20.06 10.89
C MET A 500 -28.80 21.02 11.97
N GLU A 501 -28.51 20.72 13.23
CA GLU A 501 -28.70 21.68 14.32
C GLU A 501 -27.56 22.72 14.32
N LYS A 502 -27.74 23.82 15.07
CA LYS A 502 -26.71 24.87 15.13
C LYS A 502 -25.39 24.27 15.65
N PRO A 503 -24.29 24.30 14.87
CA PRO A 503 -23.01 23.82 15.33
C PRO A 503 -22.51 24.55 16.56
N VAL A 504 -21.82 23.82 17.45
CA VAL A 504 -21.15 24.40 18.64
C VAL A 504 -19.66 24.30 18.44
N PHE A 505 -18.97 25.43 18.54
CA PHE A 505 -17.53 25.50 18.44
C PHE A 505 -16.95 26.23 19.65
N SER A 506 -15.99 25.61 20.34
CA SER A 506 -15.38 26.18 21.53
C SER A 506 -14.04 25.54 21.83
N ARG A 507 -13.18 26.27 22.55
CA ARG A 507 -11.95 25.71 23.10
C ARG A 507 -12.25 24.81 24.30
N ILE A 508 -11.62 23.66 24.38
CA ILE A 508 -11.71 22.75 25.54
C ILE A 508 -10.94 23.44 26.68
N PRO A 509 -11.57 23.62 27.89
CA PRO A 509 -10.91 24.24 29.02
C PRO A 509 -9.55 23.61 29.33
N ASP A 510 -8.57 24.47 29.71
CA ASP A 510 -7.21 24.09 30.10
C ASP A 510 -6.39 23.32 29.01
N THR A 511 -6.83 23.39 27.76
CA THR A 511 -6.11 22.79 26.60
C THR A 511 -5.88 23.80 25.48
N LYS A 512 -5.14 23.41 24.43
CA LYS A 512 -5.04 24.15 23.16
C LYS A 512 -5.97 23.61 22.08
N THR A 513 -6.80 22.63 22.44
CA THR A 513 -7.71 21.93 21.52
C THR A 513 -9.00 22.72 21.36
N TRP A 514 -9.42 22.94 20.11
CA TRP A 514 -10.71 23.51 19.76
C TRP A 514 -11.63 22.41 19.24
N ARG A 515 -12.86 22.36 19.76
CA ARG A 515 -13.85 21.33 19.46
C ARG A 515 -15.04 21.88 18.72
N LEU A 516 -15.29 21.30 17.56
CA LEU A 516 -16.53 21.45 16.79
C LEU A 516 -17.47 20.28 17.11
N VAL A 517 -18.72 20.58 17.44
CA VAL A 517 -19.79 19.59 17.62
C VAL A 517 -20.91 19.87 16.63
N VAL A 518 -21.28 18.86 15.85
CA VAL A 518 -22.35 18.93 14.85
C VAL A 518 -23.33 17.82 15.11
N ASP A 519 -24.59 18.16 15.33
CA ASP A 519 -25.70 17.22 15.39
C ASP A 519 -26.52 17.31 14.10
N ILE A 520 -26.81 16.15 13.46
CA ILE A 520 -27.53 16.10 12.18
C ILE A 520 -28.46 14.90 12.12
N THR A 521 -29.63 15.09 11.50
CA THR A 521 -30.55 14.01 11.12
C THR A 521 -30.63 13.90 9.59
N ALA A 522 -30.75 12.70 9.07
CA ALA A 522 -31.00 12.42 7.67
C ALA A 522 -31.94 11.24 7.53
N ASP A 523 -32.53 11.06 6.34
CA ASP A 523 -33.36 9.91 6.05
C ASP A 523 -32.54 8.61 6.03
N THR A 524 -33.18 7.50 6.38
CA THR A 524 -32.55 6.18 6.28
C THR A 524 -32.14 5.90 4.83
N GLY A 525 -30.93 5.40 4.62
CA GLY A 525 -30.31 5.14 3.32
C GLY A 525 -29.65 6.37 2.70
N ALA A 526 -29.80 7.57 3.29
CA ALA A 526 -29.16 8.78 2.78
C ALA A 526 -27.63 8.71 2.87
N LEU A 527 -26.98 9.23 1.82
CA LEU A 527 -25.56 9.53 1.80
C LEU A 527 -25.38 11.03 2.04
N VAL A 528 -24.76 11.39 3.14
CA VAL A 528 -24.54 12.78 3.57
C VAL A 528 -23.06 13.12 3.45
N GLU A 529 -22.72 14.11 2.64
CA GLU A 529 -21.39 14.70 2.60
C GLU A 529 -21.34 15.88 3.57
N LEU A 530 -20.38 15.86 4.48
CA LEU A 530 -20.11 16.91 5.44
C LEU A 530 -18.80 17.62 5.13
N LYS A 531 -18.80 18.94 5.29
CA LYS A 531 -17.58 19.78 5.23
C LYS A 531 -17.58 20.71 6.45
N ALA A 532 -16.41 20.90 7.06
CA ALA A 532 -16.23 21.91 8.09
C ALA A 532 -14.84 22.55 8.02
N GLU A 533 -14.80 23.84 8.28
CA GLU A 533 -13.59 24.64 8.43
C GLU A 533 -13.82 25.77 9.44
N ILE A 534 -12.76 26.28 10.03
CA ILE A 534 -12.85 27.37 11.00
C ILE A 534 -12.22 28.61 10.38
N THR A 535 -12.98 29.69 10.33
CA THR A 535 -12.54 30.98 9.81
C THR A 535 -12.44 32.02 10.92
N GLY A 536 -11.57 32.96 10.73
CA GLY A 536 -11.39 34.09 11.63
C GLY A 536 -10.31 35.03 11.10
N TYR A 537 -10.42 36.31 11.45
CA TYR A 537 -9.42 37.31 11.06
C TYR A 537 -9.18 37.38 9.53
N GLY A 538 -10.23 37.11 8.75
CA GLY A 538 -10.20 37.17 7.28
C GLY A 538 -9.48 36.00 6.60
N GLN A 539 -9.23 34.88 7.30
CA GLN A 539 -8.56 33.71 6.74
C GLN A 539 -9.13 32.39 7.28
N ASN A 540 -8.88 31.31 6.58
CA ASN A 540 -9.13 29.96 7.07
C ASN A 540 -8.02 29.54 8.05
N LEU A 541 -8.38 29.14 9.27
CA LEU A 541 -7.50 28.82 10.38
C LEU A 541 -7.19 27.32 10.51
N THR A 542 -7.96 26.45 9.83
CA THR A 542 -7.85 24.99 9.96
C THR A 542 -7.66 24.29 8.63
N GLU A 543 -7.33 23.01 8.70
CA GLU A 543 -7.61 22.09 7.62
C GLU A 543 -9.12 22.04 7.35
N THR A 544 -9.51 21.74 6.11
CA THR A 544 -10.89 21.50 5.74
C THR A 544 -11.23 20.04 6.01
N TRP A 545 -12.03 19.82 7.05
CA TRP A 545 -12.52 18.49 7.41
C TRP A 545 -13.66 18.08 6.49
N LEU A 546 -13.57 16.87 5.93
CA LEU A 546 -14.59 16.23 5.09
C LEU A 546 -15.02 14.91 5.72
N TYR A 547 -16.30 14.58 5.62
CA TYR A 547 -16.81 13.28 6.06
C TYR A 547 -17.99 12.82 5.21
N GLN A 548 -18.01 11.55 4.87
CA GLN A 548 -19.16 10.93 4.20
C GLN A 548 -19.88 10.04 5.19
N TRP A 549 -21.12 10.34 5.50
CA TRP A 549 -21.98 9.55 6.38
C TRP A 549 -23.06 8.83 5.56
N ILE A 550 -23.15 7.51 5.72
CA ILE A 550 -24.24 6.67 5.20
C ILE A 550 -25.13 6.35 6.37
N ASN A 551 -26.38 6.84 6.37
CA ASN A 551 -27.34 6.60 7.42
C ASN A 551 -28.12 5.31 7.12
N GLU A 552 -27.79 4.20 7.76
CA GLU A 552 -28.47 2.90 7.67
C GLU A 552 -29.37 2.63 8.87
#